data_8b185a08c91b12e1f1b9309485de5d5f
#
_entry.id   8b185a08c91b12e1f1b9309485de5d5f
#
_cell.length_a   1.000
_cell.length_b   1.000
_cell.length_c   1.000
_cell.angle_alpha   90.00
_cell.angle_beta   90.00
_cell.angle_gamma   90.00
#
_symmetry.space_group_name_H-M   'P 1'
#
loop_
_entity.id
_entity.type
_entity.pdbx_description
1 polymer ?
#
loop_
_entity_poly.entity_id
_entity_poly.type
_entity_poly.pdbx_seq_one_letter_code
_entity_poly.pdbx_strand_id
1 'polypeptide(L)'
;ENEMLDILLSHPTRAIAETSDEAKETLRQGGSIALPFSDHLAFGTETGKMLIVNEKLAEPMPHYTAGYSGKCQDYPLHLVAAPSVWSLNSTFLDREHLMASRKEMTLWLNSEDAGTRQITDGMPVMAFNELGEVQFTARVDDRVAVGNAVSEGIFAGHQTQNGSGFNTLTHGRLSDIGAATTMNDNRVDVRPLQRV
;
A
#
# COMPACT_ATOMS: atom_id res chain seq x y z
N GLU A 1 -25.80 -3.86 -20.80
CA GLU A 1 -24.34 -3.83 -21.13
C GLU A 1 -24.05 -2.80 -22.21
N ASN A 2 -24.76 -2.79 -23.35
CA ASN A 2 -24.51 -1.85 -24.45
C ASN A 2 -24.72 -0.39 -24.06
N GLU A 3 -25.69 -0.07 -23.21
CA GLU A 3 -25.94 1.29 -22.73
C GLU A 3 -24.77 1.84 -21.89
N MET A 4 -24.18 1.00 -21.04
CA MET A 4 -22.98 1.37 -20.26
C MET A 4 -21.77 1.56 -21.18
N LEU A 5 -21.64 0.72 -22.20
CA LEU A 5 -20.58 0.86 -23.21
C LEU A 5 -20.73 2.17 -23.99
N ASP A 6 -21.94 2.55 -24.40
CA ASP A 6 -22.20 3.81 -25.08
C ASP A 6 -21.85 5.04 -24.24
N ILE A 7 -22.15 5.02 -22.92
CA ILE A 7 -21.74 6.06 -21.99
C ILE A 7 -20.19 6.15 -21.91
N LEU A 8 -19.52 5.00 -21.84
CA LEU A 8 -18.06 4.96 -21.80
C LEU A 8 -17.40 5.44 -23.08
N LEU A 9 -17.98 5.11 -24.24
CA LEU A 9 -17.46 5.48 -25.56
C LEU A 9 -17.73 6.94 -25.92
N SER A 10 -18.75 7.56 -25.33
CA SER A 10 -19.10 8.97 -25.56
C SER A 10 -18.41 9.95 -24.61
N HIS A 11 -17.64 9.47 -23.64
CA HIS A 11 -17.02 10.35 -22.64
C HIS A 11 -15.89 11.21 -23.23
N PRO A 12 -16.00 12.55 -23.20
CA PRO A 12 -15.14 13.46 -23.96
C PRO A 12 -13.67 13.48 -23.54
N THR A 13 -13.33 12.98 -22.34
CA THR A 13 -11.95 12.96 -21.84
C THR A 13 -11.20 11.67 -22.15
N ARG A 14 -11.79 10.75 -22.89
CA ARG A 14 -11.16 9.47 -23.23
C ARG A 14 -10.73 9.47 -24.69
N ALA A 15 -9.52 8.96 -24.97
CA ALA A 15 -9.02 8.76 -26.32
C ALA A 15 -9.97 7.94 -27.22
N ILE A 16 -10.89 7.17 -26.62
CA ILE A 16 -11.93 6.41 -27.28
C ILE A 16 -12.99 7.32 -27.94
N ALA A 17 -13.23 8.53 -27.43
CA ALA A 17 -14.21 9.46 -28.02
C ALA A 17 -13.83 9.89 -29.45
N GLU A 18 -12.55 9.88 -29.78
CA GLU A 18 -12.01 10.22 -31.09
C GLU A 18 -11.94 9.01 -32.06
N THR A 19 -12.36 7.81 -31.61
CA THR A 19 -12.35 6.62 -32.46
C THR A 19 -13.49 6.64 -33.47
N SER A 20 -13.25 6.03 -34.62
CA SER A 20 -14.27 5.91 -35.68
C SER A 20 -15.51 5.12 -35.23
N ASP A 21 -16.64 5.34 -35.86
CA ASP A 21 -17.89 4.58 -35.58
C ASP A 21 -17.71 3.08 -35.86
N GLU A 22 -16.88 2.72 -36.84
CA GLU A 22 -16.51 1.33 -37.13
C GLU A 22 -15.73 0.68 -35.95
N ALA A 23 -14.80 1.42 -35.33
CA ALA A 23 -14.08 0.95 -34.18
C ALA A 23 -15.01 0.79 -32.94
N LYS A 24 -15.95 1.70 -32.75
CA LYS A 24 -16.97 1.60 -31.69
C LYS A 24 -17.89 0.38 -31.92
N GLU A 25 -18.26 0.11 -33.16
CA GLU A 25 -19.08 -1.08 -33.51
C GLU A 25 -18.31 -2.38 -33.25
N THR A 26 -17.02 -2.42 -33.57
CA THR A 26 -16.13 -3.56 -33.21
C THR A 26 -16.16 -3.84 -31.71
N LEU A 27 -16.09 -2.80 -30.85
CA LEU A 27 -16.19 -2.96 -29.42
C LEU A 27 -17.57 -3.45 -28.96
N ARG A 28 -18.67 -2.97 -29.56
CA ARG A 28 -20.02 -3.46 -29.25
C ARG A 28 -20.20 -4.94 -29.57
N GLN A 29 -19.49 -5.43 -30.55
CA GLN A 29 -19.49 -6.85 -30.94
C GLN A 29 -18.53 -7.71 -30.10
N GLY A 30 -17.92 -7.13 -29.04
CA GLY A 30 -16.98 -7.83 -28.16
C GLY A 30 -15.57 -7.98 -28.74
N GLY A 31 -15.27 -7.26 -29.83
CA GLY A 31 -13.92 -7.19 -30.38
C GLY A 31 -13.00 -6.24 -29.60
N SER A 32 -11.75 -6.13 -30.03
CA SER A 32 -10.77 -5.21 -29.48
C SER A 32 -10.22 -4.26 -30.54
N ILE A 33 -9.91 -3.04 -30.15
CA ILE A 33 -9.28 -2.05 -31.02
C ILE A 33 -7.96 -1.60 -30.43
N ALA A 34 -6.99 -1.24 -31.27
CA ALA A 34 -5.78 -0.58 -30.83
C ALA A 34 -6.11 0.89 -30.53
N LEU A 35 -5.78 1.34 -29.32
CA LEU A 35 -5.85 2.77 -29.01
C LEU A 35 -4.67 3.49 -29.70
N PRO A 36 -4.91 4.66 -30.30
CA PRO A 36 -3.84 5.47 -30.86
C PRO A 36 -3.01 6.06 -29.70
N PHE A 37 -2.00 5.32 -29.27
CA PHE A 37 -0.97 5.93 -28.43
C PHE A 37 -0.08 6.77 -29.31
N SER A 38 0.05 8.05 -28.99
CA SER A 38 1.09 8.89 -29.55
C SER A 38 2.45 8.31 -29.14
N ASP A 39 3.38 8.17 -30.07
CA ASP A 39 4.77 7.78 -29.79
C ASP A 39 5.50 8.81 -28.93
N HIS A 40 4.89 9.93 -28.68
CA HIS A 40 5.37 11.02 -27.86
C HIS A 40 4.47 11.26 -26.69
N LEU A 41 5.04 11.52 -25.51
CA LEU A 41 4.31 11.95 -24.35
C LEU A 41 3.57 13.27 -24.67
N ALA A 42 2.25 13.20 -24.84
CA ALA A 42 1.41 14.36 -25.01
C ALA A 42 0.99 14.85 -23.62
N PHE A 43 1.47 16.02 -23.22
CA PHE A 43 1.10 16.65 -21.96
C PHE A 43 -0.05 17.63 -22.20
N GLY A 44 -1.15 17.52 -21.44
CA GLY A 44 -2.30 18.43 -21.47
C GLY A 44 -2.04 19.79 -20.82
N THR A 45 -0.83 20.33 -20.96
CA THR A 45 -0.42 21.65 -20.48
C THR A 45 -0.47 22.66 -21.61
N GLU A 46 -0.61 23.96 -21.30
CA GLU A 46 -0.62 25.03 -22.30
C GLU A 46 0.64 25.04 -23.19
N THR A 47 1.76 24.58 -22.66
CA THR A 47 3.03 24.52 -23.38
C THR A 47 3.25 23.19 -24.10
N GLY A 48 2.38 22.19 -23.90
CA GLY A 48 2.57 20.83 -24.39
C GLY A 48 3.79 20.12 -23.79
N LYS A 49 4.36 20.62 -22.68
CA LYS A 49 5.55 20.09 -22.03
C LYS A 49 5.21 19.65 -20.60
N MET A 50 6.01 18.71 -20.06
CA MET A 50 5.94 18.37 -18.65
C MET A 50 6.26 19.60 -17.79
N LEU A 51 5.39 19.89 -16.83
CA LEU A 51 5.64 20.93 -15.84
C LEU A 51 6.39 20.32 -14.66
N ILE A 52 7.67 20.68 -14.51
CA ILE A 52 8.49 20.28 -13.36
C ILE A 52 8.21 21.20 -12.18
N VAL A 53 8.03 22.50 -12.46
CA VAL A 53 7.66 23.51 -11.47
C VAL A 53 6.16 23.80 -11.62
N ASN A 54 5.40 23.66 -10.56
CA ASN A 54 3.97 23.96 -10.54
C ASN A 54 3.69 25.15 -9.62
N GLU A 55 3.63 26.34 -10.18
CA GLU A 55 3.41 27.59 -9.45
C GLU A 55 2.05 27.68 -8.73
N LYS A 56 1.12 26.75 -9.01
CA LYS A 56 -0.18 26.66 -8.31
C LYS A 56 -0.07 25.98 -6.95
N LEU A 57 1.06 25.34 -6.67
CA LEU A 57 1.33 24.70 -5.37
C LEU A 57 1.99 25.71 -4.43
N ALA A 58 1.74 25.55 -3.13
CA ALA A 58 2.40 26.36 -2.09
C ALA A 58 3.94 26.21 -2.14
N GLU A 59 4.40 25.01 -2.51
CA GLU A 59 5.80 24.70 -2.79
C GLU A 59 5.92 24.25 -4.25
N PRO A 60 6.25 25.15 -5.17
CA PRO A 60 6.23 24.89 -6.61
C PRO A 60 7.21 23.79 -7.07
N MET A 61 8.31 23.60 -6.34
CA MET A 61 9.35 22.62 -6.62
C MET A 61 9.46 21.65 -5.43
N PRO A 62 9.25 20.35 -5.61
CA PRO A 62 9.41 19.39 -4.52
C PRO A 62 10.86 19.39 -4.02
N HIS A 63 11.04 19.39 -2.71
CA HIS A 63 12.32 19.21 -2.04
C HIS A 63 12.19 18.13 -0.97
N TYR A 64 13.32 17.60 -0.52
CA TYR A 64 13.32 16.61 0.52
C TYR A 64 12.86 17.22 1.85
N THR A 65 11.84 16.59 2.43
CA THR A 65 11.43 16.81 3.81
C THR A 65 11.55 15.51 4.59
N ALA A 66 11.79 15.59 5.90
CA ALA A 66 11.70 14.40 6.75
C ALA A 66 10.29 13.81 6.68
N GLY A 67 10.19 12.48 6.69
CA GLY A 67 8.89 11.79 6.62
C GLY A 67 7.91 12.27 7.71
N TYR A 68 6.62 12.14 7.43
CA TYR A 68 5.53 12.62 8.28
C TYR A 68 5.57 12.08 9.71
N SER A 69 5.97 10.81 9.86
CA SER A 69 6.04 10.18 11.17
C SER A 69 7.23 10.64 12.00
N GLY A 70 8.26 11.26 11.37
CA GLY A 70 9.47 11.70 12.04
C GLY A 70 10.10 10.60 12.91
N LYS A 71 11.04 10.95 13.79
CA LYS A 71 11.45 10.07 14.89
C LYS A 71 10.47 10.29 16.04
N CYS A 72 9.56 9.35 16.24
CA CYS A 72 8.68 9.32 17.40
C CYS A 72 9.34 8.51 18.51
N GLN A 73 9.50 9.10 19.69
CA GLN A 73 10.12 8.40 20.83
C GLN A 73 9.20 7.29 21.37
N ASP A 74 7.88 7.51 21.30
CA ASP A 74 6.89 6.56 21.80
C ASP A 74 6.70 5.36 20.86
N TYR A 75 6.91 5.57 19.54
CA TYR A 75 6.76 4.54 18.51
C TYR A 75 8.01 4.53 17.61
N PRO A 76 9.12 3.96 18.07
CA PRO A 76 10.41 4.14 17.41
C PRO A 76 10.58 3.35 16.11
N LEU A 77 9.78 2.30 15.88
CA LEU A 77 9.91 1.44 14.72
C LEU A 77 9.04 1.94 13.56
N HIS A 78 9.61 2.03 12.37
CA HIS A 78 8.87 2.28 11.14
C HIS A 78 8.17 1.01 10.69
N LEU A 79 6.84 1.04 10.61
CA LEU A 79 6.02 -0.10 10.19
C LEU A 79 5.91 -0.14 8.67
N VAL A 80 6.39 -1.21 8.07
CA VAL A 80 6.41 -1.43 6.62
C VAL A 80 5.53 -2.62 6.25
N ALA A 81 4.60 -2.41 5.31
CA ALA A 81 3.85 -3.50 4.68
C ALA A 81 4.61 -4.03 3.46
N ALA A 82 5.07 -5.26 3.52
CA ALA A 82 5.68 -5.94 2.39
C ALA A 82 4.64 -6.77 1.63
N PRO A 83 4.73 -6.89 0.30
CA PRO A 83 3.87 -7.77 -0.47
C PRO A 83 4.16 -9.24 -0.14
N SER A 84 3.12 -10.10 -0.23
CA SER A 84 3.27 -11.55 -0.07
C SER A 84 3.33 -12.24 -1.43
N VAL A 85 4.09 -13.33 -1.50
CA VAL A 85 4.10 -14.21 -2.69
C VAL A 85 2.85 -15.09 -2.81
N TRP A 86 2.05 -15.17 -1.72
CA TRP A 86 0.89 -16.05 -1.62
C TRP A 86 -0.45 -15.33 -1.83
N SER A 87 -0.46 -14.00 -1.80
CA SER A 87 -1.67 -13.21 -1.98
C SER A 87 -1.36 -11.86 -2.61
N LEU A 88 -2.29 -11.35 -3.40
CA LEU A 88 -2.23 -10.01 -3.95
C LEU A 88 -3.16 -9.11 -3.10
N ASN A 89 -2.60 -8.43 -2.11
CA ASN A 89 -3.35 -7.73 -1.08
C ASN A 89 -4.40 -8.66 -0.43
N SER A 90 -5.69 -8.33 -0.51
CA SER A 90 -6.79 -9.17 0.00
C SER A 90 -7.25 -10.26 -0.97
N THR A 91 -6.74 -10.29 -2.20
CA THR A 91 -7.10 -11.31 -3.19
C THR A 91 -6.49 -12.65 -2.79
N PHE A 92 -7.26 -13.71 -2.94
CA PHE A 92 -6.94 -15.10 -2.59
C PHE A 92 -6.91 -15.42 -1.08
N LEU A 93 -7.37 -14.53 -0.21
CA LEU A 93 -7.46 -14.80 1.24
C LEU A 93 -8.48 -15.93 1.57
N ASP A 94 -9.39 -16.22 0.65
CA ASP A 94 -10.38 -17.31 0.71
C ASP A 94 -9.84 -18.65 0.23
N ARG A 95 -8.60 -18.70 -0.29
CA ARG A 95 -7.98 -19.91 -0.83
C ARG A 95 -7.20 -20.65 0.26
N GLU A 96 -7.81 -21.66 0.87
CA GLU A 96 -7.26 -22.42 1.99
C GLU A 96 -5.83 -22.91 1.76
N HIS A 97 -5.51 -23.43 0.56
CA HIS A 97 -4.17 -23.96 0.26
C HIS A 97 -3.10 -22.86 0.22
N LEU A 98 -3.44 -21.63 -0.21
CA LEU A 98 -2.53 -20.48 -0.20
C LEU A 98 -2.37 -19.96 1.23
N MET A 99 -3.46 -19.88 1.99
CA MET A 99 -3.43 -19.46 3.38
C MET A 99 -2.66 -20.43 4.27
N ALA A 100 -2.78 -21.74 4.03
CA ALA A 100 -1.97 -22.75 4.71
C ALA A 100 -0.46 -22.57 4.48
N SER A 101 -0.06 -22.07 3.31
CA SER A 101 1.34 -21.74 2.99
C SER A 101 1.83 -20.48 3.70
N ARG A 102 0.96 -19.49 3.89
CA ARG A 102 1.28 -18.26 4.64
C ARG A 102 1.40 -18.49 6.14
N LYS A 103 0.66 -19.44 6.67
CA LYS A 103 0.55 -19.77 8.10
C LYS A 103 -0.08 -18.63 8.90
N GLU A 104 0.73 -17.88 9.63
CA GLU A 104 0.33 -16.82 10.58
C GLU A 104 0.84 -15.45 10.17
N MET A 105 0.26 -14.43 10.75
CA MET A 105 0.71 -13.06 10.54
C MET A 105 2.00 -12.81 11.31
N THR A 106 3.08 -12.52 10.58
CA THR A 106 4.42 -12.34 11.13
C THR A 106 4.86 -10.89 11.11
N LEU A 107 5.69 -10.52 12.09
CA LEU A 107 6.37 -9.23 12.17
C LEU A 107 7.88 -9.47 12.21
N TRP A 108 8.57 -9.06 11.16
CA TRP A 108 10.01 -9.19 11.04
C TRP A 108 10.71 -8.01 11.70
N LEU A 109 11.67 -8.29 12.56
CA LEU A 109 12.42 -7.32 13.34
C LEU A 109 13.92 -7.60 13.20
N ASN A 110 14.73 -6.55 13.24
CA ASN A 110 16.17 -6.70 13.39
C ASN A 110 16.51 -7.29 14.76
N SER A 111 17.61 -8.03 14.87
CA SER A 111 18.06 -8.65 16.12
C SER A 111 18.36 -7.62 17.24
N GLU A 112 18.84 -6.43 16.90
CA GLU A 112 19.07 -5.33 17.84
C GLU A 112 17.75 -4.79 18.41
N ASP A 113 16.76 -4.53 17.53
CA ASP A 113 15.43 -4.05 17.94
C ASP A 113 14.67 -5.09 18.77
N ALA A 114 14.79 -6.36 18.39
CA ALA A 114 14.19 -7.48 19.12
C ALA A 114 14.87 -7.66 20.50
N GLY A 115 16.20 -7.61 20.55
CA GLY A 115 16.99 -7.76 21.79
C GLY A 115 16.65 -6.70 22.83
N THR A 116 16.55 -5.42 22.45
CA THR A 116 16.19 -4.33 23.36
C THR A 116 14.78 -4.50 23.96
N ARG A 117 13.91 -5.28 23.31
CA ARG A 117 12.54 -5.58 23.74
C ARG A 117 12.37 -6.97 24.34
N GLN A 118 13.46 -7.72 24.50
CA GLN A 118 13.45 -9.11 24.98
C GLN A 118 12.56 -10.03 24.11
N ILE A 119 12.53 -9.77 22.81
CA ILE A 119 11.78 -10.55 21.83
C ILE A 119 12.72 -11.58 21.19
N THR A 120 12.25 -12.81 21.09
CA THR A 120 12.96 -13.91 20.39
C THR A 120 12.16 -14.38 19.18
N ASP A 121 12.82 -15.04 18.24
CA ASP A 121 12.15 -15.60 17.05
C ASP A 121 11.03 -16.57 17.45
N GLY A 122 9.89 -16.48 16.78
CA GLY A 122 8.70 -17.26 17.05
C GLY A 122 7.86 -16.80 18.25
N MET A 123 8.28 -15.76 18.98
CA MET A 123 7.54 -15.25 20.13
C MET A 123 6.27 -14.51 19.69
N PRO A 124 5.12 -14.70 20.36
CA PRO A 124 3.95 -13.85 20.15
C PRO A 124 4.22 -12.44 20.68
N VAL A 125 3.92 -11.44 19.86
CA VAL A 125 4.17 -10.02 20.14
C VAL A 125 2.97 -9.17 19.82
N MET A 126 2.87 -8.01 20.44
CA MET A 126 1.90 -6.98 20.16
C MET A 126 2.61 -5.76 19.57
N ALA A 127 2.31 -5.43 18.32
CA ALA A 127 2.67 -4.13 17.75
C ALA A 127 1.54 -3.14 18.04
N PHE A 128 1.88 -1.92 18.42
CA PHE A 128 0.90 -0.92 18.84
C PHE A 128 1.35 0.51 18.52
N ASN A 129 0.38 1.36 18.37
CA ASN A 129 0.50 2.82 18.32
C ASN A 129 -0.78 3.47 18.90
N GLU A 130 -0.92 4.78 18.73
CA GLU A 130 -2.09 5.52 19.22
C GLU A 130 -3.42 5.14 18.55
N LEU A 131 -3.39 4.42 17.43
CA LEU A 131 -4.59 3.97 16.72
C LEU A 131 -5.13 2.64 17.23
N GLY A 132 -4.23 1.78 17.75
CA GLY A 132 -4.62 0.48 18.25
C GLY A 132 -3.45 -0.49 18.37
N GLU A 133 -3.79 -1.77 18.43
CA GLU A 133 -2.81 -2.83 18.59
C GLU A 133 -3.16 -4.09 17.78
N VAL A 134 -2.12 -4.75 17.28
CA VAL A 134 -2.22 -5.92 16.42
C VAL A 134 -1.24 -6.99 16.90
N GLN A 135 -1.72 -8.21 17.04
CA GLN A 135 -0.92 -9.36 17.45
C GLN A 135 -0.23 -10.01 16.25
N PHE A 136 1.05 -10.31 16.41
CA PHE A 136 1.90 -10.99 15.42
C PHE A 136 2.70 -12.10 16.06
N THR A 137 3.29 -12.95 15.22
CA THR A 137 4.42 -13.80 15.59
C THR A 137 5.71 -13.12 15.14
N ALA A 138 6.64 -12.90 16.05
CA ALA A 138 7.92 -12.28 15.73
C ALA A 138 8.78 -13.18 14.85
N ARG A 139 9.48 -12.56 13.89
CA ARG A 139 10.57 -13.14 13.12
C ARG A 139 11.79 -12.24 13.26
N VAL A 140 12.88 -12.80 13.77
CA VAL A 140 14.13 -12.05 13.99
C VAL A 140 15.08 -12.33 12.84
N ASP A 141 15.43 -11.28 12.07
CA ASP A 141 16.27 -11.42 10.88
C ASP A 141 17.02 -10.11 10.58
N ASP A 142 18.34 -10.18 10.50
CA ASP A 142 19.22 -9.01 10.27
C ASP A 142 19.14 -8.44 8.85
N ARG A 143 18.38 -9.07 7.95
CA ARG A 143 18.02 -8.46 6.67
C ARG A 143 17.06 -7.28 6.81
N VAL A 144 16.34 -7.20 7.93
CA VAL A 144 15.56 -6.03 8.30
C VAL A 144 16.50 -4.99 8.88
N ALA A 145 16.48 -3.78 8.35
CA ALA A 145 17.30 -2.69 8.87
C ALA A 145 16.79 -2.25 10.26
N VAL A 146 17.73 -1.91 11.17
CA VAL A 146 17.41 -1.40 12.51
C VAL A 146 16.42 -0.22 12.42
N GLY A 147 15.46 -0.19 13.34
CA GLY A 147 14.41 0.82 13.36
C GLY A 147 13.20 0.53 12.46
N ASN A 148 13.12 -0.68 11.88
CA ASN A 148 11.98 -1.10 11.05
C ASN A 148 11.30 -2.35 11.61
N ALA A 149 9.99 -2.40 11.42
CA ALA A 149 9.15 -3.57 11.65
C ALA A 149 8.42 -3.89 10.35
N VAL A 150 8.60 -5.09 9.81
CA VAL A 150 8.06 -5.46 8.49
C VAL A 150 7.01 -6.54 8.63
N SER A 151 5.79 -6.30 8.14
CA SER A 151 4.74 -7.32 8.06
C SER A 151 4.50 -7.72 6.61
N GLU A 152 4.51 -9.03 6.33
CA GLU A 152 4.29 -9.56 4.99
C GLU A 152 2.81 -9.83 4.73
N GLY A 153 2.26 -9.12 3.75
CA GLY A 153 0.90 -9.32 3.24
C GLY A 153 -0.20 -8.85 4.20
N ILE A 154 -1.44 -8.94 3.72
CA ILE A 154 -2.64 -8.56 4.46
C ILE A 154 -3.35 -9.82 4.94
N PHE A 155 -3.92 -9.77 6.15
CA PHE A 155 -4.78 -10.79 6.72
C PHE A 155 -6.16 -10.19 7.02
N ALA A 156 -7.22 -10.93 6.76
CA ALA A 156 -8.55 -10.55 7.20
C ALA A 156 -8.66 -10.67 8.73
N GLY A 157 -9.48 -9.84 9.38
CA GLY A 157 -9.58 -9.81 10.84
C GLY A 157 -9.86 -11.18 11.48
N HIS A 158 -10.69 -12.02 10.85
CA HIS A 158 -10.97 -13.38 11.34
C HIS A 158 -9.80 -14.34 11.22
N GLN A 159 -8.74 -13.99 10.46
CA GLN A 159 -7.52 -14.78 10.30
C GLN A 159 -6.40 -14.31 11.22
N THR A 160 -6.63 -13.25 11.99
CA THR A 160 -5.65 -12.69 12.93
C THR A 160 -5.97 -13.17 14.35
N GLN A 161 -4.95 -13.20 15.21
CA GLN A 161 -5.08 -13.78 16.55
C GLN A 161 -5.95 -12.94 17.50
N ASN A 162 -5.94 -11.61 17.34
CA ASN A 162 -6.73 -10.69 18.17
C ASN A 162 -7.87 -9.99 17.41
N GLY A 163 -8.21 -10.45 16.21
CA GLY A 163 -9.27 -9.86 15.39
C GLY A 163 -8.87 -8.56 14.67
N SER A 164 -7.67 -8.04 14.92
CA SER A 164 -7.16 -6.79 14.34
C SER A 164 -6.20 -7.07 13.20
N GLY A 165 -6.41 -6.42 12.05
CA GLY A 165 -5.53 -6.51 10.90
C GLY A 165 -4.52 -5.36 10.87
N PHE A 166 -3.54 -5.45 9.97
CA PHE A 166 -2.46 -4.45 9.78
C PHE A 166 -2.98 -3.01 9.70
N ASN A 167 -4.09 -2.79 9.03
CA ASN A 167 -4.67 -1.45 8.84
C ASN A 167 -5.11 -0.77 10.15
N THR A 168 -5.26 -1.51 11.24
CA THR A 168 -5.53 -0.94 12.58
C THR A 168 -4.40 0.01 13.02
N LEU A 169 -3.18 -0.20 12.53
CA LEU A 169 -2.00 0.60 12.86
C LEU A 169 -1.70 1.69 11.80
N THR A 170 -2.56 1.84 10.80
CA THR A 170 -2.32 2.70 9.64
C THR A 170 -3.08 4.01 9.74
N HIS A 171 -2.37 5.14 9.64
CA HIS A 171 -2.97 6.46 9.63
C HIS A 171 -3.71 6.75 8.33
N GLY A 172 -4.80 7.52 8.44
CA GLY A 172 -5.51 8.10 7.30
C GLY A 172 -4.94 9.43 6.81
N ARG A 173 -3.66 9.72 7.05
CA ARG A 173 -3.01 10.97 6.61
C ARG A 173 -2.82 10.99 5.10
N LEU A 174 -2.89 12.19 4.55
CA LEU A 174 -2.60 12.42 3.14
C LEU A 174 -1.24 13.10 2.99
N SER A 175 -0.59 12.84 1.85
CA SER A 175 0.63 13.55 1.48
C SER A 175 0.33 15.02 1.17
N ASP A 176 1.31 15.88 1.40
CA ASP A 176 1.22 17.33 1.27
C ASP A 176 0.94 17.81 -0.16
N ILE A 177 1.63 17.26 -1.16
CA ILE A 177 1.53 17.73 -2.55
C ILE A 177 0.45 17.00 -3.33
N GLY A 178 0.39 15.66 -3.22
CA GLY A 178 -0.44 14.81 -4.07
C GLY A 178 -1.74 14.34 -3.43
N ALA A 179 -1.98 14.66 -2.14
CA ALA A 179 -3.11 14.16 -1.36
C ALA A 179 -3.29 12.62 -1.47
N ALA A 180 -2.19 11.90 -1.67
CA ALA A 180 -2.18 10.45 -1.68
C ALA A 180 -2.11 9.90 -0.25
N THR A 181 -2.59 8.68 -0.03
CA THR A 181 -2.50 8.03 1.29
C THR A 181 -1.05 7.75 1.67
N THR A 182 -0.68 8.03 2.92
CA THR A 182 0.66 7.76 3.48
C THR A 182 0.70 6.41 4.20
N MET A 183 0.10 5.37 3.60
CA MET A 183 -0.10 4.05 4.21
C MET A 183 1.19 3.33 4.65
N ASN A 184 2.34 3.73 4.13
CA ASN A 184 3.64 3.16 4.48
C ASN A 184 4.46 4.07 5.40
N ASP A 185 3.91 5.18 5.89
CA ASP A 185 4.59 6.09 6.82
C ASP A 185 3.95 6.00 8.22
N ASN A 186 3.94 4.79 8.78
CA ASN A 186 3.39 4.52 10.10
C ASN A 186 4.51 4.15 11.07
N ARG A 187 4.28 4.45 12.34
CA ARG A 187 5.18 4.10 13.43
C ARG A 187 4.49 3.21 14.44
N VAL A 188 5.27 2.32 15.03
CA VAL A 188 4.82 1.40 16.10
C VAL A 188 5.90 1.20 17.13
N ASP A 189 5.53 0.73 18.30
CA ASP A 189 6.41 -0.03 19.17
C ASP A 189 5.90 -1.46 19.29
N VAL A 190 6.74 -2.35 19.81
CA VAL A 190 6.46 -3.79 19.90
C VAL A 190 6.80 -4.28 21.29
N ARG A 191 5.88 -5.03 21.90
CA ARG A 191 6.10 -5.68 23.19
C ARG A 191 5.84 -7.18 23.12
N PRO A 192 6.56 -8.00 23.90
CA PRO A 192 6.25 -9.42 24.01
C PRO A 192 4.89 -9.62 24.67
N LEU A 193 4.14 -10.61 24.20
CA LEU A 193 2.96 -11.10 24.92
C LEU A 193 3.42 -12.13 25.96
N GLN A 194 3.16 -11.84 27.23
CA GLN A 194 3.40 -12.81 28.28
C GLN A 194 2.49 -14.02 28.05
N ARG A 195 3.08 -15.22 28.02
CA ARG A 195 2.28 -16.43 28.10
C ARG A 195 1.58 -16.45 29.48
N VAL A 196 0.27 -16.34 29.46
CA VAL A 196 -0.55 -16.58 30.64
C VAL A 196 -0.52 -18.06 30.97
#